data_5ee254e45871dbb33cece451d0faccfc
#
_entry.id   5ee254e45871dbb33cece451d0faccfc
#
_cell.length_a   1.000
_cell.length_b   1.000
_cell.length_c   1.000
_cell.angle_alpha   90.00
_cell.angle_beta   90.00
_cell.angle_gamma   90.00
#
_symmetry.space_group_name_H-M   'P 1'
#
loop_
_entity.id
_entity.type
_entity.pdbx_description
1 polymer ?
#
loop_
_entity_poly.entity_id
_entity_poly.type
_entity_poly.pdbx_seq_one_letter_code
_entity_poly.pdbx_strand_id
1 'polypeptide(L)'
;MVLSLEDRSVQYATLDSGYVDAIAAHEEAIEQYMEDYNANFRFLEPPLLVSGIGVAFSNDDPRGLADELTKTLAEMRQDGTLLAIVSRYLPNPEKYLEVEPLER
;
A
#
# COMPACT_ATOMS: atom_id res chain seq x y z
N MET A 1 18.10 -0.85 -19.16
CA MET A 1 16.82 -1.01 -19.88
C MET A 1 15.68 -1.10 -18.90
N VAL A 2 14.57 -0.46 -19.18
CA VAL A 2 13.36 -0.54 -18.37
C VAL A 2 12.29 -1.28 -19.16
N LEU A 3 11.71 -2.32 -18.55
CA LEU A 3 10.58 -3.06 -19.11
C LEU A 3 9.32 -2.65 -18.35
N SER A 4 8.23 -2.41 -19.07
CA SER A 4 6.94 -2.12 -18.48
C SER A 4 6.02 -3.34 -18.68
N LEU A 5 5.54 -3.90 -17.58
CA LEU A 5 4.70 -5.09 -17.60
C LEU A 5 3.35 -4.75 -16.99
N GLU A 6 2.26 -5.12 -17.66
CA GLU A 6 0.92 -4.82 -17.22
C GLU A 6 0.44 -5.73 -16.09
N ASP A 7 0.91 -6.97 -16.07
CA ASP A 7 0.49 -7.96 -15.08
C ASP A 7 1.50 -8.00 -13.92
N ARG A 8 1.03 -7.73 -12.72
CA ARG A 8 1.86 -7.72 -11.51
C ARG A 8 2.46 -9.08 -11.20
N SER A 9 1.71 -10.15 -11.42
CA SER A 9 2.22 -11.51 -11.17
C SER A 9 3.42 -11.83 -12.06
N VAL A 10 3.36 -11.39 -13.32
CA VAL A 10 4.48 -11.54 -14.24
C VAL A 10 5.67 -10.71 -13.79
N GLN A 11 5.44 -9.50 -13.33
CA GLN A 11 6.47 -8.61 -12.82
C GLN A 11 7.28 -9.26 -11.69
N TYR A 12 6.59 -9.82 -10.71
CA TYR A 12 7.25 -10.47 -9.56
C TYR A 12 7.97 -11.74 -9.99
N ALA A 13 7.37 -12.51 -10.89
CA ALA A 13 7.99 -13.72 -11.41
C ALA A 13 9.28 -13.44 -12.18
N THR A 14 9.36 -12.32 -12.91
CA THR A 14 10.59 -11.95 -13.61
C THR A 14 11.73 -11.64 -12.64
N LEU A 15 11.42 -11.05 -11.49
CA LEU A 15 12.44 -10.82 -10.47
C LEU A 15 12.88 -12.14 -9.82
N ASP A 16 11.92 -12.98 -9.47
CA ASP A 16 12.18 -14.25 -8.79
C ASP A 16 13.01 -15.19 -9.68
N SER A 17 12.77 -15.18 -10.98
CA SER A 17 13.51 -16.00 -11.93
C SER A 17 14.88 -15.45 -12.35
N GLY A 18 15.18 -14.22 -11.94
CA GLY A 18 16.43 -13.56 -12.31
C GLY A 18 16.44 -12.96 -13.72
N TYR A 19 15.28 -12.89 -14.36
CA TYR A 19 15.16 -12.26 -15.66
C TYR A 19 15.41 -10.75 -15.60
N VAL A 20 15.00 -10.11 -14.50
CA VAL A 20 15.30 -8.71 -14.21
C VAL A 20 16.05 -8.62 -12.88
N ASP A 21 16.77 -7.53 -12.68
CA ASP A 21 17.58 -7.31 -11.48
C ASP A 21 16.81 -6.61 -10.37
N ALA A 22 15.79 -5.84 -10.72
CA ALA A 22 14.98 -5.08 -9.77
C ALA A 22 13.61 -4.79 -10.36
N ILE A 23 12.64 -4.56 -9.48
CA ILE A 23 11.30 -4.11 -9.88
C ILE A 23 10.90 -2.88 -9.06
N ALA A 24 9.98 -2.10 -9.60
CA ALA A 24 9.35 -0.99 -8.90
C ALA A 24 7.85 -1.30 -8.76
N ALA A 25 7.37 -1.40 -7.55
CA ALA A 25 5.99 -1.72 -7.25
C ALA A 25 5.64 -1.24 -5.85
N HIS A 26 4.37 -1.37 -5.46
CA HIS A 26 3.94 -1.03 -4.12
C HIS A 26 4.50 -2.02 -3.10
N GLU A 27 5.02 -1.50 -2.00
CA GLU A 27 5.68 -2.30 -0.97
C GLU A 27 4.77 -3.40 -0.42
N GLU A 28 3.52 -3.05 -0.10
CA GLU A 28 2.58 -4.02 0.46
C GLU A 28 2.25 -5.15 -0.50
N ALA A 29 2.21 -4.87 -1.80
CA ALA A 29 1.97 -5.90 -2.81
C ALA A 29 3.17 -6.84 -2.95
N ILE A 30 4.38 -6.29 -2.86
CA ILE A 30 5.62 -7.09 -2.89
C ILE A 30 5.68 -7.98 -1.63
N GLU A 31 5.37 -7.44 -0.47
CA GLU A 31 5.36 -8.21 0.78
C GLU A 31 4.35 -9.35 0.72
N GLN A 32 3.16 -9.10 0.16
CA GLN A 32 2.16 -10.14 0.01
C GLN A 32 2.64 -11.27 -0.92
N TYR A 33 3.29 -10.91 -2.03
CA TYR A 33 3.86 -11.90 -2.94
C TYR A 33 4.93 -12.75 -2.25
N MET A 34 5.82 -12.11 -1.48
CA MET A 34 6.86 -12.84 -0.75
C MET A 34 6.26 -13.84 0.23
N GLU A 35 5.18 -13.48 0.90
CA GLU A 35 4.50 -14.37 1.83
C GLU A 35 3.81 -15.52 1.10
N ASP A 36 3.06 -15.21 0.04
CA ASP A 36 2.28 -16.19 -0.70
C ASP A 36 3.15 -17.25 -1.40
N TYR A 37 4.30 -16.84 -1.91
CA TYR A 37 5.18 -17.70 -2.71
C TYR A 37 6.49 -18.03 -2.02
N ASN A 38 6.64 -17.63 -0.77
CA ASN A 38 7.88 -17.81 0.00
C ASN A 38 9.11 -17.28 -0.77
N ALA A 39 8.93 -16.16 -1.45
CA ALA A 39 10.01 -15.50 -2.18
C ALA A 39 10.84 -14.64 -1.25
N ASN A 40 12.11 -14.47 -1.57
CA ASN A 40 13.05 -13.73 -0.74
C ASN A 40 13.62 -12.53 -1.51
N PHE A 41 12.93 -11.39 -1.41
CA PHE A 41 13.35 -10.13 -1.98
C PHE A 41 13.81 -9.18 -0.87
N ARG A 42 14.55 -8.14 -1.23
CA ARG A 42 14.88 -7.07 -0.30
C ARG A 42 14.46 -5.73 -0.88
N PHE A 43 14.11 -4.82 -0.02
CA PHE A 43 13.77 -3.47 -0.41
C PHE A 43 15.02 -2.59 -0.40
N LEU A 44 15.12 -1.73 -1.42
CA LEU A 44 16.19 -0.73 -1.47
C LEU A 44 15.77 0.51 -0.70
N GLU A 45 16.73 1.15 -0.08
CA GLU A 45 16.53 2.39 0.68
C GLU A 45 17.20 3.57 -0.05
N PRO A 46 16.57 4.74 -0.11
CA PRO A 46 15.19 5.03 0.30
C PRO A 46 14.16 4.59 -0.75
N PRO A 47 12.85 4.60 -0.41
CA PRO A 47 11.82 4.31 -1.41
C PRO A 47 11.78 5.39 -2.50
N LEU A 48 11.33 5.01 -3.70
CA LEU A 48 11.20 5.94 -4.81
C LEU A 48 10.14 7.02 -4.54
N LEU A 49 9.05 6.63 -3.89
CA LEU A 49 7.93 7.52 -3.63
C LEU A 49 7.16 7.00 -2.43
N VAL A 50 6.74 7.92 -1.58
CA VAL A 50 5.80 7.63 -0.49
C VAL A 50 4.54 8.45 -0.76
N SER A 51 3.39 7.78 -0.82
CA SER A 51 2.12 8.45 -1.10
C SER A 51 1.02 7.90 -0.21
N GLY A 52 0.02 8.75 0.06
CA GLY A 52 -1.17 8.34 0.77
C GLY A 52 -2.16 7.61 -0.13
N ILE A 53 -2.96 6.77 0.48
CA ILE A 53 -4.07 6.09 -0.17
C ILE A 53 -5.36 6.63 0.41
N GLY A 54 -6.31 6.94 -0.46
CA GLY A 54 -7.61 7.43 -0.05
C GLY A 54 -8.76 6.70 -0.74
N VAL A 55 -9.96 6.97 -0.30
CA VAL A 55 -11.19 6.47 -0.90
C VAL A 55 -11.86 7.62 -1.65
N ALA A 56 -12.25 7.37 -2.88
CA ALA A 56 -12.91 8.38 -3.71
C ALA A 56 -14.42 8.19 -3.70
N PHE A 57 -15.14 9.28 -3.70
CA PHE A 57 -16.60 9.30 -3.76
C PHE A 57 -17.06 10.09 -4.97
N SER A 58 -18.32 9.90 -5.34
CA SER A 58 -18.94 10.71 -6.37
C SER A 58 -18.98 12.19 -5.94
N ASN A 59 -18.84 13.10 -6.91
CA ASN A 59 -18.84 14.54 -6.63
C ASN A 59 -20.09 15.02 -5.90
N ASP A 60 -21.23 14.39 -6.15
CA ASP A 60 -22.50 14.79 -5.57
C ASP A 60 -22.84 14.09 -4.25
N ASP A 61 -22.06 13.14 -3.80
CA ASP A 61 -22.13 12.45 -2.50
C ASP A 61 -23.31 12.93 -1.61
N PRO A 62 -24.57 12.63 -2.00
CA PRO A 62 -25.73 13.26 -1.35
C PRO A 62 -25.95 12.81 0.10
N ARG A 63 -25.32 11.72 0.51
CA ARG A 63 -25.42 11.23 1.87
C ARG A 63 -24.26 11.66 2.77
N GLY A 64 -23.33 12.45 2.24
CA GLY A 64 -22.18 12.93 3.01
C GLY A 64 -21.25 11.83 3.48
N LEU A 65 -21.13 10.75 2.73
CA LEU A 65 -20.34 9.58 3.14
C LEU A 65 -18.85 9.88 3.22
N ALA A 66 -18.35 10.77 2.39
CA ALA A 66 -16.93 11.13 2.40
C ALA A 66 -16.53 11.74 3.76
N ASP A 67 -17.34 12.68 4.26
CA ASP A 67 -17.09 13.33 5.54
C ASP A 67 -17.26 12.36 6.70
N GLU A 68 -18.27 11.51 6.65
CA GLU A 68 -18.49 10.50 7.68
C GLU A 68 -17.33 9.49 7.74
N LEU A 69 -16.85 9.04 6.59
CA LEU A 69 -15.73 8.10 6.54
C LEU A 69 -14.45 8.76 7.06
N THR A 70 -14.19 10.00 6.65
CA THR A 70 -13.03 10.76 7.12
C THR A 70 -13.02 10.87 8.65
N LYS A 71 -14.18 11.21 9.22
CA LYS A 71 -14.34 11.32 10.67
C LYS A 71 -14.13 9.98 11.35
N THR A 72 -14.74 8.93 10.83
CA THR A 72 -14.65 7.60 11.39
C THR A 72 -13.21 7.08 11.36
N LEU A 73 -12.50 7.29 10.25
CA LEU A 73 -11.10 6.87 10.14
C LEU A 73 -10.21 7.64 11.13
N ALA A 74 -10.48 8.92 11.34
CA ALA A 74 -9.75 9.71 12.32
C ALA A 74 -9.97 9.18 13.74
N GLU A 75 -11.20 8.82 14.08
CA GLU A 75 -11.52 8.22 15.38
C GLU A 75 -10.85 6.86 15.56
N MET A 76 -10.86 6.03 14.52
CA MET A 76 -10.22 4.71 14.54
C MET A 76 -8.69 4.82 14.66
N ARG A 77 -8.11 5.87 14.10
CA ARG A 77 -6.69 6.14 14.26
C ARG A 77 -6.36 6.49 15.71
N GLN A 78 -7.20 7.32 16.34
CA GLN A 78 -6.97 7.77 17.70
C GLN A 78 -7.17 6.66 18.74
N ASP A 79 -8.17 5.80 18.55
CA ASP A 79 -8.48 4.76 19.52
C ASP A 79 -7.71 3.44 19.32
N GLY A 80 -6.86 3.38 18.28
CA GLY A 80 -6.05 2.20 18.00
C GLY A 80 -6.73 1.12 17.16
N THR A 81 -8.00 1.32 16.79
CA THR A 81 -8.73 0.33 15.98
C THR A 81 -8.08 0.14 14.61
N LEU A 82 -7.71 1.26 13.96
CA LEU A 82 -7.09 1.20 12.63
C LEU A 82 -5.75 0.47 12.69
N LEU A 83 -4.92 0.76 13.68
CA LEU A 83 -3.65 0.06 13.87
C LEU A 83 -3.86 -1.43 14.07
N ALA A 84 -4.85 -1.82 14.87
CA ALA A 84 -5.16 -3.22 15.12
C ALA A 84 -5.57 -3.95 13.84
N ILE A 85 -6.37 -3.30 12.99
CA ILE A 85 -6.81 -3.88 11.72
C ILE A 85 -5.62 -4.04 10.76
N VAL A 86 -4.84 -2.98 10.57
CA VAL A 86 -3.69 -2.99 9.64
C VAL A 86 -2.66 -4.04 10.08
N SER A 87 -2.45 -4.20 11.39
CA SER A 87 -1.48 -5.16 11.91
C SER A 87 -1.80 -6.61 11.57
N ARG A 88 -3.05 -6.91 11.23
CA ARG A 88 -3.44 -8.26 10.80
C ARG A 88 -2.98 -8.60 9.39
N TYR A 89 -2.67 -7.59 8.58
CA TYR A 89 -2.41 -7.76 7.16
C TYR A 89 -1.01 -7.36 6.75
N LEU A 90 -0.40 -6.40 7.45
CA LEU A 90 0.88 -5.83 7.05
C LEU A 90 1.88 -5.84 8.21
N PRO A 91 3.15 -6.19 7.95
CA PRO A 91 4.22 -6.01 8.94
C PRO A 91 4.53 -4.52 9.10
N ASN A 92 5.00 -4.13 10.27
CA ASN A 92 5.31 -2.74 10.61
C ASN A 92 4.13 -1.79 10.34
N PRO A 93 2.96 -2.05 10.95
CA PRO A 93 1.73 -1.34 10.60
C PRO A 93 1.79 0.16 10.86
N GLU A 94 2.61 0.61 11.82
CA GLU A 94 2.72 2.02 12.18
C GLU A 94 3.11 2.89 10.99
N LYS A 95 4.00 2.41 10.14
CA LYS A 95 4.47 3.23 9.00
C LYS A 95 3.39 3.52 7.97
N TYR A 96 2.34 2.70 7.90
CA TYR A 96 1.21 2.94 7.00
C TYR A 96 0.22 3.96 7.54
N LEU A 97 0.33 4.31 8.81
CA LEU A 97 -0.54 5.27 9.49
C LEU A 97 0.12 6.63 9.72
N GLU A 98 1.38 6.78 9.39
CA GLU A 98 2.15 8.03 9.55
C GLU A 98 2.01 8.98 8.36
N VAL A 99 1.18 8.64 7.39
CA VAL A 99 1.01 9.45 6.18
C VAL A 99 0.23 10.71 6.51
N GLU A 100 0.74 11.86 6.09
CA GLU A 100 0.06 13.14 6.26
C GLU A 100 -1.25 13.15 5.45
N PRO A 101 -2.29 13.84 5.96
CA PRO A 101 -3.53 13.98 5.20
C PRO A 101 -3.28 14.62 3.84
N LEU A 102 -4.01 14.14 2.83
CA LEU A 102 -3.95 14.75 1.51
C LEU A 102 -4.48 16.18 1.60
N GLU A 103 -3.68 17.12 1.15
CA GLU A 103 -4.14 18.50 0.96
C GLU A 103 -5.01 18.56 -0.27
N ARG A 104 -6.13 19.25 -0.14
CA ARG A 104 -7.06 19.47 -1.26
C ARG A 104 -6.79 20.81 -1.92
#